data_754652b8813a720c87c5a0c9952aa9b4
#
_entry.id   754652b8813a720c87c5a0c9952aa9b4
#
_cell.length_a   1.000
_cell.length_b   1.000
_cell.length_c   1.000
_cell.angle_alpha   90.00
_cell.angle_beta   90.00
_cell.angle_gamma   90.00
#
_symmetry.space_group_name_H-M   'P 1'
#
loop_
_entity.id
_entity.type
_entity.pdbx_description
1 polymer ?
#
loop_
_entity_poly.entity_id
_entity_poly.type
_entity_poly.pdbx_seq_one_letter_code
_entity_poly.pdbx_strand_id
1 'polypeptide(L)'
;MSSATLEITSNVDLIPELAPHWKALDLREILSRPAAFVSISQSNSLYKPGGVQYAEGHDARGSLPATIKVVEAARRASNFVSFNWVGYSVFRDSYPQTDFDAVQYAGWTGHLNPTPEQRAWDDALVDELRQLVEPGDNELYEKALQTAFVGTDLPLELARKRVEVVVLTGIHLDWCVEGNARAARDHGLLPIVIGDATGAQRRDQEAAAFERINSFFAPVISSNAFVDLVTAP
;
A
#
# COMPACT_ATOMS: atom_id res chain seq x y z
N MET A 1 -28.47 -10.11 20.27
CA MET A 1 -28.15 -9.23 19.13
C MET A 1 -27.37 -10.08 18.16
N SER A 2 -27.90 -10.30 16.97
CA SER A 2 -27.24 -11.13 15.93
C SER A 2 -26.00 -10.38 15.47
N SER A 3 -24.81 -10.96 15.68
CA SER A 3 -23.58 -10.54 15.05
C SER A 3 -23.76 -10.78 13.53
N ALA A 4 -24.13 -9.76 12.80
CA ALA A 4 -24.02 -9.79 11.37
C ALA A 4 -22.51 -9.90 11.07
N THR A 5 -22.09 -11.06 10.59
CA THR A 5 -20.76 -11.23 10.00
C THR A 5 -20.71 -10.28 8.81
N LEU A 6 -19.94 -9.19 8.96
CA LEU A 6 -19.69 -8.28 7.83
C LEU A 6 -19.06 -9.11 6.72
N GLU A 7 -19.79 -9.35 5.64
CA GLU A 7 -19.22 -9.94 4.44
C GLU A 7 -18.11 -9.01 3.91
N ILE A 8 -16.89 -9.52 3.95
CA ILE A 8 -15.76 -8.84 3.32
C ILE A 8 -15.97 -8.97 1.82
N THR A 9 -16.55 -7.95 1.21
CA THR A 9 -16.71 -7.90 -0.25
C THR A 9 -15.44 -7.36 -0.87
N SER A 10 -14.85 -8.13 -1.78
CA SER A 10 -13.76 -7.66 -2.64
C SER A 10 -14.17 -6.38 -3.37
N ASN A 11 -13.22 -5.48 -3.61
CA ASN A 11 -13.43 -4.28 -4.41
C ASN A 11 -13.02 -4.49 -5.88
N VAL A 12 -12.80 -5.73 -6.31
CA VAL A 12 -12.38 -6.06 -7.68
C VAL A 12 -13.33 -5.51 -8.74
N ASP A 13 -14.62 -5.52 -8.45
CA ASP A 13 -15.65 -5.00 -9.36
C ASP A 13 -15.65 -3.47 -9.48
N LEU A 14 -14.94 -2.77 -8.59
CA LEU A 14 -14.78 -1.32 -8.63
C LEU A 14 -13.54 -0.89 -9.43
N ILE A 15 -12.66 -1.84 -9.79
CA ILE A 15 -11.46 -1.55 -10.57
C ILE A 15 -11.91 -1.12 -11.98
N PRO A 16 -11.60 0.11 -12.43
CA PRO A 16 -12.01 0.58 -13.73
C PRO A 16 -11.27 -0.17 -14.84
N GLU A 17 -11.85 -0.13 -16.06
CA GLU A 17 -11.06 -0.47 -17.23
C GLU A 17 -9.82 0.44 -17.32
N LEU A 18 -8.73 -0.10 -17.84
CA LEU A 18 -7.52 0.70 -18.08
C LEU A 18 -7.85 1.92 -18.95
N ALA A 19 -7.36 3.08 -18.55
CA ALA A 19 -7.49 4.29 -19.34
C ALA A 19 -6.86 4.09 -20.74
N PRO A 20 -7.36 4.78 -21.79
CA PRO A 20 -6.91 4.55 -23.16
C PRO A 20 -5.40 4.64 -23.36
N HIS A 21 -4.73 5.53 -22.65
CA HIS A 21 -3.27 5.68 -22.71
C HIS A 21 -2.51 4.53 -22.06
N TRP A 22 -3.10 3.86 -21.04
CA TRP A 22 -2.52 2.63 -20.47
C TRP A 22 -2.75 1.42 -21.37
N LYS A 23 -3.89 1.36 -22.07
CA LYS A 23 -4.17 0.31 -23.07
C LYS A 23 -3.18 0.32 -24.24
N ALA A 24 -2.53 1.45 -24.49
CA ALA A 24 -1.48 1.58 -25.50
C ALA A 24 -0.12 1.02 -25.07
N LEU A 25 0.04 0.64 -23.80
CA LEU A 25 1.28 0.09 -23.23
C LEU A 25 1.19 -1.43 -23.17
N ASP A 26 2.32 -2.09 -23.41
CA ASP A 26 2.48 -3.50 -23.07
C ASP A 26 2.87 -3.64 -21.60
N LEU A 27 1.86 -3.88 -20.74
CA LEU A 27 2.10 -4.04 -19.30
C LEU A 27 2.93 -5.28 -18.96
N ARG A 28 2.97 -6.30 -19.82
CA ARG A 28 3.85 -7.47 -19.64
C ARG A 28 5.31 -7.07 -19.85
N GLU A 29 5.58 -6.35 -20.93
CA GLU A 29 6.91 -5.82 -21.17
C GLU A 29 7.37 -4.91 -20.04
N ILE A 30 6.52 -3.98 -19.59
CA ILE A 30 6.80 -3.10 -18.45
C ILE A 30 7.10 -3.92 -17.19
N LEU A 31 6.26 -4.89 -16.84
CA LEU A 31 6.45 -5.74 -15.67
C LEU A 31 7.63 -6.71 -15.78
N SER A 32 8.28 -6.83 -16.95
CA SER A 32 9.53 -7.59 -17.12
C SER A 32 10.79 -6.81 -16.74
N ARG A 33 10.69 -5.50 -16.57
CA ARG A 33 11.78 -4.61 -16.17
C ARG A 33 12.12 -4.76 -14.69
N PRO A 34 13.29 -4.25 -14.23
CA PRO A 34 13.62 -4.25 -12.81
C PRO A 34 12.49 -3.62 -11.97
N ALA A 35 11.87 -4.42 -11.12
CA ALA A 35 10.68 -4.06 -10.40
C ALA A 35 10.87 -4.12 -8.88
N ALA A 36 10.09 -3.32 -8.16
CA ALA A 36 9.96 -3.38 -6.72
C ALA A 36 8.50 -3.64 -6.32
N PHE A 37 8.32 -4.50 -5.34
CA PHE A 37 7.07 -4.60 -4.58
C PHE A 37 7.12 -3.61 -3.42
N VAL A 38 6.01 -2.88 -3.18
CA VAL A 38 5.89 -1.93 -2.08
C VAL A 38 4.53 -2.10 -1.40
N SER A 39 4.54 -2.63 -0.19
CA SER A 39 3.38 -2.73 0.69
C SER A 39 3.27 -1.45 1.53
N ILE A 40 2.11 -0.80 1.51
CA ILE A 40 1.90 0.49 2.17
C ILE A 40 0.98 0.31 3.39
N SER A 41 1.49 0.62 4.58
CA SER A 41 0.72 0.80 5.83
C SER A 41 -0.22 -0.37 6.20
N GLN A 42 0.19 -1.61 5.93
CA GLN A 42 -0.58 -2.80 6.29
C GLN A 42 -0.21 -3.26 7.72
N SER A 43 -0.43 -2.38 8.69
CA SER A 43 -0.08 -2.58 10.11
C SER A 43 -1.26 -3.02 10.97
N ASN A 44 -0.95 -3.46 12.21
CA ASN A 44 -1.96 -3.81 13.20
C ASN A 44 -2.87 -2.63 13.53
N SER A 45 -2.34 -1.40 13.46
CA SER A 45 -3.13 -0.16 13.65
C SER A 45 -4.43 -0.16 12.87
N LEU A 46 -4.38 -0.64 11.62
CA LEU A 46 -5.47 -0.55 10.66
C LEU A 46 -6.27 -1.86 10.53
N TYR A 47 -5.62 -3.00 10.74
CA TYR A 47 -6.20 -4.32 10.42
C TYR A 47 -6.67 -5.11 11.65
N LYS A 48 -6.22 -4.76 12.86
CA LYS A 48 -6.49 -5.57 14.05
C LYS A 48 -7.37 -4.82 15.05
N PRO A 49 -8.33 -5.53 15.69
CA PRO A 49 -9.06 -4.94 16.82
C PRO A 49 -8.09 -4.45 17.91
N GLY A 50 -8.29 -3.23 18.35
CA GLY A 50 -7.39 -2.55 19.30
C GLY A 50 -6.33 -1.66 18.64
N GLY A 51 -6.18 -1.73 17.32
CA GLY A 51 -5.36 -0.78 16.57
C GLY A 51 -5.96 0.64 16.62
N VAL A 52 -5.10 1.64 16.66
CA VAL A 52 -5.51 3.06 16.83
C VAL A 52 -6.38 3.55 15.68
N GLN A 53 -6.13 3.07 14.48
CA GLN A 53 -6.88 3.44 13.28
C GLN A 53 -7.88 2.35 12.84
N TYR A 54 -8.06 1.31 13.65
CA TYR A 54 -8.98 0.24 13.34
C TYR A 54 -10.43 0.73 13.40
N ALA A 55 -11.16 0.52 12.32
CA ALA A 55 -12.59 0.75 12.26
C ALA A 55 -13.31 -0.54 11.86
N GLU A 56 -14.36 -0.88 12.62
CA GLU A 56 -15.21 -2.02 12.29
C GLU A 56 -15.89 -1.77 10.93
N GLY A 57 -15.81 -2.77 10.03
CA GLY A 57 -16.32 -2.64 8.66
C GLY A 57 -15.40 -1.88 7.70
N HIS A 58 -14.23 -1.45 8.16
CA HIS A 58 -13.21 -0.91 7.28
C HIS A 58 -12.68 -2.00 6.32
N ASP A 59 -12.59 -1.68 5.04
CA ASP A 59 -12.28 -2.68 3.99
C ASP A 59 -10.80 -3.13 3.94
N ALA A 60 -9.99 -2.63 4.85
CA ALA A 60 -8.59 -2.99 4.93
C ALA A 60 -8.33 -4.50 4.98
N ARG A 61 -9.25 -5.28 5.57
CA ARG A 61 -9.12 -6.74 5.68
C ARG A 61 -9.23 -7.46 4.33
N GLY A 62 -10.01 -6.93 3.40
CA GLY A 62 -10.20 -7.52 2.07
C GLY A 62 -8.94 -7.50 1.22
N SER A 63 -8.01 -6.59 1.48
CA SER A 63 -6.79 -6.42 0.70
C SER A 63 -5.68 -7.43 1.02
N LEU A 64 -5.69 -8.06 2.21
CA LEU A 64 -4.60 -8.97 2.63
C LEU A 64 -4.45 -10.20 1.73
N PRO A 65 -5.50 -10.98 1.40
CA PRO A 65 -5.36 -12.13 0.52
C PRO A 65 -4.81 -11.78 -0.86
N ALA A 66 -5.21 -10.62 -1.41
CA ALA A 66 -4.71 -10.15 -2.68
C ALA A 66 -3.24 -9.72 -2.58
N THR A 67 -2.85 -9.03 -1.49
CA THR A 67 -1.44 -8.68 -1.22
C THR A 67 -0.56 -9.93 -1.14
N ILE A 68 -0.98 -10.96 -0.40
CA ILE A 68 -0.25 -12.24 -0.29
C ILE A 68 -0.03 -12.85 -1.68
N LYS A 69 -1.08 -12.94 -2.50
CA LYS A 69 -1.00 -13.44 -3.87
C LYS A 69 0.02 -12.67 -4.73
N VAL A 70 0.01 -11.35 -4.62
CA VAL A 70 0.95 -10.47 -5.36
C VAL A 70 2.38 -10.71 -4.92
N VAL A 71 2.65 -10.76 -3.62
CA VAL A 71 4.01 -11.02 -3.08
C VAL A 71 4.51 -12.37 -3.57
N GLU A 72 3.71 -13.42 -3.44
CA GLU A 72 4.10 -14.76 -3.88
C GLU A 72 4.41 -14.83 -5.37
N ALA A 73 3.64 -14.14 -6.22
CA ALA A 73 3.92 -14.06 -7.66
C ALA A 73 5.18 -13.25 -7.95
N ALA A 74 5.35 -12.11 -7.30
CA ALA A 74 6.53 -11.26 -7.43
C ALA A 74 7.82 -11.97 -6.99
N ARG A 75 7.76 -12.78 -5.90
CA ARG A 75 8.91 -13.58 -5.43
C ARG A 75 9.36 -14.63 -6.45
N ARG A 76 8.44 -15.18 -7.24
CA ARG A 76 8.78 -16.13 -8.30
C ARG A 76 9.35 -15.48 -9.55
N ALA A 77 9.14 -14.20 -9.73
CA ALA A 77 9.60 -13.44 -10.89
C ALA A 77 10.99 -12.84 -10.62
N SER A 78 11.99 -13.25 -11.41
CA SER A 78 13.42 -12.91 -11.19
C SER A 78 13.75 -11.42 -11.33
N ASN A 79 12.86 -10.64 -11.93
CA ASN A 79 13.04 -9.21 -12.14
C ASN A 79 12.55 -8.34 -10.96
N PHE A 80 11.87 -8.92 -9.96
CA PHE A 80 11.57 -8.23 -8.73
C PHE A 80 12.80 -8.20 -7.82
N VAL A 81 13.51 -7.08 -7.85
CA VAL A 81 14.81 -6.90 -7.20
C VAL A 81 14.71 -6.24 -5.83
N SER A 82 13.53 -5.77 -5.43
CA SER A 82 13.32 -5.09 -4.13
C SER A 82 11.93 -5.39 -3.58
N PHE A 83 11.87 -5.73 -2.30
CA PHE A 83 10.63 -5.89 -1.53
C PHE A 83 10.66 -4.92 -0.37
N ASN A 84 9.63 -4.09 -0.26
CA ASN A 84 9.59 -2.97 0.67
C ASN A 84 8.30 -3.00 1.48
N TRP A 85 8.45 -3.14 2.79
CA TRP A 85 7.37 -3.18 3.76
C TRP A 85 7.34 -1.83 4.48
N VAL A 86 6.40 -0.98 4.07
CA VAL A 86 6.32 0.40 4.52
C VAL A 86 5.25 0.54 5.59
N GLY A 87 5.67 0.78 6.81
CA GLY A 87 4.80 1.07 7.94
C GLY A 87 4.38 2.54 7.99
N TYR A 88 3.41 2.84 8.84
CA TYR A 88 2.97 4.20 9.13
C TYR A 88 2.69 4.32 10.63
N SER A 89 3.41 5.22 11.29
CA SER A 89 3.13 5.54 12.68
C SER A 89 2.25 6.77 12.81
N VAL A 90 1.17 6.64 13.59
CA VAL A 90 0.33 7.78 13.99
C VAL A 90 0.96 8.58 15.14
N PHE A 91 1.97 8.02 15.79
CA PHE A 91 2.64 8.60 16.95
C PHE A 91 3.92 9.38 16.60
N ARG A 92 4.01 10.00 15.56
CA ARG A 92 5.05 10.79 14.86
C ARG A 92 6.07 11.56 15.70
N ASP A 93 6.78 10.89 16.57
CA ASP A 93 7.80 11.55 17.39
C ASP A 93 9.05 11.95 16.58
N SER A 94 9.25 11.37 15.40
CA SER A 94 10.47 11.51 14.60
C SER A 94 10.38 12.53 13.46
N TYR A 95 9.22 13.16 13.21
CA TYR A 95 9.04 14.10 12.12
C TYR A 95 8.58 15.48 12.61
N PRO A 96 9.10 16.59 12.06
CA PRO A 96 8.60 17.91 12.38
C PRO A 96 7.12 18.02 12.04
N GLN A 97 6.30 18.21 13.05
CA GLN A 97 4.88 18.44 12.86
C GLN A 97 4.63 19.91 12.56
N THR A 98 3.84 20.16 11.54
CA THR A 98 3.29 21.50 11.30
C THR A 98 2.10 21.75 12.24
N ASP A 99 1.68 22.99 12.39
CA ASP A 99 0.46 23.34 13.13
C ASP A 99 -0.76 22.61 12.56
N PHE A 100 -0.78 22.40 11.25
CA PHE A 100 -1.84 21.64 10.57
C PHE A 100 -1.84 20.17 11.02
N ASP A 101 -0.69 19.53 11.03
CA ASP A 101 -0.56 18.16 11.52
C ASP A 101 -0.98 18.07 12.99
N ALA A 102 -0.55 18.99 13.82
CA ALA A 102 -0.89 19.02 15.24
C ALA A 102 -2.41 19.07 15.46
N VAL A 103 -3.14 19.86 14.68
CA VAL A 103 -4.61 19.94 14.77
C VAL A 103 -5.27 18.67 14.26
N GLN A 104 -4.81 18.16 13.11
CA GLN A 104 -5.39 16.96 12.47
C GLN A 104 -5.19 15.71 13.35
N TYR A 105 -3.98 15.53 13.88
CA TYR A 105 -3.64 14.34 14.66
C TYR A 105 -4.01 14.43 16.13
N ALA A 106 -4.16 15.63 16.69
CA ALA A 106 -4.69 15.78 18.05
C ALA A 106 -6.08 15.13 18.20
N GLY A 107 -6.91 15.20 17.17
CA GLY A 107 -8.20 14.52 17.13
C GLY A 107 -8.11 12.99 17.06
N TRP A 108 -7.05 12.45 16.52
CA TRP A 108 -6.88 11.00 16.35
C TRP A 108 -6.13 10.35 17.50
N THR A 109 -5.06 10.96 17.95
CA THR A 109 -4.13 10.34 18.91
C THR A 109 -3.79 11.19 20.11
N GLY A 110 -4.13 12.47 20.11
CA GLY A 110 -3.75 13.42 21.19
C GLY A 110 -4.29 13.08 22.57
N HIS A 111 -5.35 12.25 22.65
CA HIS A 111 -5.92 11.74 23.91
C HIS A 111 -5.32 10.39 24.31
N LEU A 112 -4.47 9.77 23.47
CA LEU A 112 -3.86 8.47 23.70
C LEU A 112 -2.49 8.66 24.35
N ASN A 113 -2.19 7.80 25.30
CA ASN A 113 -0.87 7.74 25.93
C ASN A 113 -0.37 6.29 25.94
N PRO A 114 -0.07 5.72 24.75
CA PRO A 114 0.33 4.33 24.64
C PRO A 114 1.73 4.11 25.21
N THR A 115 1.93 2.92 25.79
CA THR A 115 3.28 2.48 26.17
C THR A 115 4.12 2.24 24.91
N PRO A 116 5.47 2.18 25.04
CA PRO A 116 6.34 1.80 23.92
C PRO A 116 5.96 0.47 23.26
N GLU A 117 5.52 -0.51 24.03
CA GLU A 117 5.10 -1.83 23.55
C GLU A 117 3.80 -1.72 22.76
N GLN A 118 2.85 -0.89 23.21
CA GLN A 118 1.60 -0.64 22.48
C GLN A 118 1.86 0.06 21.15
N ARG A 119 2.78 1.03 21.11
CA ARG A 119 3.21 1.69 19.87
C ARG A 119 3.85 0.69 18.90
N ALA A 120 4.79 -0.11 19.41
CA ALA A 120 5.49 -1.10 18.60
C ALA A 120 4.52 -2.14 18.00
N TRP A 121 3.50 -2.55 18.77
CA TRP A 121 2.46 -3.45 18.26
C TRP A 121 1.57 -2.77 17.21
N ASP A 122 1.14 -1.54 17.45
CA ASP A 122 0.28 -0.79 16.53
C ASP A 122 0.96 -0.57 15.18
N ASP A 123 2.22 -0.19 15.20
CA ASP A 123 3.02 0.08 14.00
C ASP A 123 3.48 -1.20 13.27
N ALA A 124 3.44 -2.35 13.92
CA ALA A 124 3.93 -3.59 13.36
C ALA A 124 3.12 -4.04 12.13
N LEU A 125 3.82 -4.58 11.13
CA LEU A 125 3.21 -5.28 10.00
C LEU A 125 2.32 -6.43 10.52
N VAL A 126 1.13 -6.60 9.94
CA VAL A 126 0.22 -7.68 10.33
C VAL A 126 0.87 -9.05 10.16
N ASP A 127 0.53 -9.99 11.04
CA ASP A 127 1.16 -11.33 11.08
C ASP A 127 1.01 -12.08 9.75
N GLU A 128 -0.12 -11.90 9.05
CA GLU A 128 -0.39 -12.51 7.76
C GLU A 128 0.63 -12.13 6.68
N LEU A 129 1.20 -10.93 6.77
CA LEU A 129 2.24 -10.45 5.86
C LEU A 129 3.65 -10.61 6.47
N ARG A 130 3.77 -10.56 7.79
CA ARG A 130 5.06 -10.72 8.50
C ARG A 130 5.76 -12.03 8.11
N GLN A 131 5.02 -13.09 7.94
CA GLN A 131 5.56 -14.40 7.52
C GLN A 131 6.11 -14.43 6.09
N LEU A 132 5.82 -13.40 5.27
CA LEU A 132 6.32 -13.26 3.89
C LEU A 132 7.57 -12.38 3.79
N VAL A 133 7.98 -11.77 4.89
CA VAL A 133 9.20 -10.97 4.94
C VAL A 133 10.41 -11.91 4.93
N GLU A 134 11.33 -11.65 4.01
CA GLU A 134 12.55 -12.45 3.83
C GLU A 134 13.80 -11.64 4.18
N PRO A 135 14.92 -12.30 4.53
CA PRO A 135 16.19 -11.63 4.73
C PRO A 135 16.60 -10.85 3.45
N GLY A 136 16.86 -9.55 3.63
CA GLY A 136 17.20 -8.64 2.51
C GLY A 136 16.05 -7.79 2.01
N ASP A 137 14.85 -7.99 2.53
CA ASP A 137 13.75 -7.05 2.34
C ASP A 137 14.00 -5.75 3.12
N ASN A 138 13.42 -4.66 2.63
CA ASN A 138 13.42 -3.39 3.35
C ASN A 138 12.21 -3.26 4.23
N GLU A 139 12.44 -3.00 5.48
CA GLU A 139 11.41 -2.69 6.47
C GLU A 139 11.50 -1.20 6.83
N LEU A 140 10.54 -0.42 6.34
CA LEU A 140 10.52 1.04 6.43
C LEU A 140 9.35 1.48 7.31
N TYR A 141 9.50 1.35 8.63
CA TYR A 141 8.43 1.63 9.61
C TYR A 141 8.33 3.10 10.04
N GLU A 142 9.23 3.96 9.57
CA GLU A 142 9.31 5.36 9.98
C GLU A 142 8.56 6.32 9.05
N LYS A 143 7.71 5.82 8.16
CA LYS A 143 6.90 6.68 7.29
C LYS A 143 5.95 7.53 8.14
N ALA A 144 6.15 8.84 8.11
CA ALA A 144 5.33 9.79 8.84
C ALA A 144 4.38 10.61 7.93
N LEU A 145 4.52 10.51 6.62
CA LEU A 145 3.72 11.23 5.63
C LEU A 145 2.91 10.26 4.76
N GLN A 146 2.09 10.78 3.84
CA GLN A 146 1.30 9.97 2.92
C GLN A 146 2.19 9.13 2.01
N THR A 147 3.28 9.71 1.52
CA THR A 147 4.24 9.01 0.67
C THR A 147 5.47 8.55 1.43
N ALA A 148 5.96 7.35 1.10
CA ALA A 148 7.24 6.84 1.57
C ALA A 148 8.44 7.41 0.79
N PHE A 149 8.20 8.17 -0.27
CA PHE A 149 9.27 8.84 -1.02
C PHE A 149 9.85 10.06 -0.31
N VAL A 150 9.27 10.48 0.81
CA VAL A 150 9.75 11.57 1.64
C VAL A 150 10.00 11.07 3.06
N GLY A 151 11.20 11.30 3.58
CA GLY A 151 11.55 10.98 4.96
C GLY A 151 11.81 9.50 5.24
N THR A 152 11.95 8.66 4.21
CA THR A 152 12.40 7.27 4.34
C THR A 152 13.50 6.96 3.33
N ASP A 153 14.15 5.82 3.47
CA ASP A 153 15.20 5.36 2.55
C ASP A 153 14.66 4.74 1.25
N LEU A 154 13.32 4.68 1.06
CA LEU A 154 12.72 4.05 -0.13
C LEU A 154 13.31 4.57 -1.46
N PRO A 155 13.39 5.89 -1.72
CA PRO A 155 13.93 6.37 -2.99
C PRO A 155 15.38 5.95 -3.23
N LEU A 156 16.18 5.94 -2.17
CA LEU A 156 17.59 5.55 -2.24
C LEU A 156 17.73 4.05 -2.56
N GLU A 157 16.91 3.22 -1.92
CA GLU A 157 16.89 1.77 -2.16
C GLU A 157 16.46 1.44 -3.60
N LEU A 158 15.39 2.06 -4.08
CA LEU A 158 14.92 1.87 -5.45
C LEU A 158 15.98 2.30 -6.48
N ALA A 159 16.65 3.43 -6.24
CA ALA A 159 17.71 3.92 -7.10
C ALA A 159 18.94 3.00 -7.10
N ARG A 160 19.38 2.50 -5.95
CA ARG A 160 20.52 1.56 -5.84
C ARG A 160 20.27 0.27 -6.61
N LYS A 161 19.05 -0.23 -6.59
CA LYS A 161 18.63 -1.45 -7.28
C LYS A 161 18.20 -1.20 -8.74
N ARG A 162 18.28 0.06 -9.21
CA ARG A 162 17.91 0.47 -10.56
C ARG A 162 16.48 0.07 -10.91
N VAL A 163 15.57 0.19 -9.95
CA VAL A 163 14.16 -0.12 -10.14
C VAL A 163 13.56 0.86 -11.15
N GLU A 164 12.79 0.33 -12.09
CA GLU A 164 12.02 1.10 -13.07
C GLU A 164 10.52 1.04 -12.77
N VAL A 165 10.05 -0.08 -12.23
CA VAL A 165 8.63 -0.34 -11.98
C VAL A 165 8.37 -0.53 -10.50
N VAL A 166 7.32 0.09 -9.96
CA VAL A 166 6.88 -0.11 -8.57
C VAL A 166 5.45 -0.63 -8.54
N VAL A 167 5.28 -1.80 -7.93
CA VAL A 167 3.97 -2.43 -7.73
C VAL A 167 3.49 -2.09 -6.32
N LEU A 168 2.38 -1.38 -6.23
CA LEU A 168 1.84 -0.80 -5.00
C LEU A 168 0.64 -1.59 -4.50
N THR A 169 0.68 -1.97 -3.23
CA THR A 169 -0.44 -2.53 -2.46
C THR A 169 -0.61 -1.77 -1.15
N GLY A 170 -1.67 -2.02 -0.41
CA GLY A 170 -1.86 -1.49 0.94
C GLY A 170 -2.94 -0.45 1.08
N ILE A 171 -2.88 0.37 2.10
CA ILE A 171 -3.93 1.30 2.52
C ILE A 171 -3.37 2.65 3.00
N HIS A 172 -4.18 3.72 2.97
CA HIS A 172 -5.45 3.76 2.27
C HIS A 172 -5.26 4.10 0.79
N LEU A 173 -6.13 3.54 -0.05
CA LEU A 173 -6.11 3.75 -1.50
C LEU A 173 -6.12 5.23 -1.87
N ASP A 174 -7.06 5.98 -1.28
CA ASP A 174 -7.33 7.40 -1.54
C ASP A 174 -6.38 8.36 -0.81
N TRP A 175 -5.41 7.83 -0.11
CA TRP A 175 -4.45 8.61 0.66
C TRP A 175 -3.01 8.14 0.42
N CYS A 176 -2.54 7.13 1.18
CA CYS A 176 -1.14 6.71 1.11
C CYS A 176 -0.80 6.01 -0.22
N VAL A 177 -1.66 5.16 -0.76
CA VAL A 177 -1.39 4.46 -2.02
C VAL A 177 -1.37 5.45 -3.18
N GLU A 178 -2.37 6.34 -3.28
CA GLU A 178 -2.39 7.41 -4.27
C GLU A 178 -1.18 8.35 -4.11
N GLY A 179 -0.83 8.73 -2.88
CA GLY A 179 0.35 9.55 -2.59
C GLY A 179 1.66 8.92 -3.08
N ASN A 180 1.81 7.61 -2.90
CA ASN A 180 2.98 6.88 -3.39
C ASN A 180 2.97 6.72 -4.92
N ALA A 181 1.80 6.50 -5.54
CA ALA A 181 1.69 6.44 -7.00
C ALA A 181 2.10 7.76 -7.67
N ARG A 182 1.66 8.90 -7.12
CA ARG A 182 2.05 10.25 -7.57
C ARG A 182 3.56 10.45 -7.41
N ALA A 183 4.09 10.21 -6.21
CA ALA A 183 5.51 10.39 -5.92
C ALA A 183 6.39 9.48 -6.79
N ALA A 184 6.01 8.23 -7.02
CA ALA A 184 6.74 7.34 -7.92
C ALA A 184 6.86 7.94 -9.34
N ARG A 185 5.77 8.51 -9.87
CA ARG A 185 5.78 9.24 -11.16
C ARG A 185 6.74 10.42 -11.15
N ASP A 186 6.70 11.22 -10.09
CA ASP A 186 7.57 12.40 -9.95
C ASP A 186 9.05 11.99 -9.85
N HIS A 187 9.34 10.78 -9.36
CA HIS A 187 10.68 10.18 -9.34
C HIS A 187 11.06 9.46 -10.64
N GLY A 188 10.22 9.51 -11.70
CA GLY A 188 10.49 8.88 -12.99
C GLY A 188 10.28 7.38 -13.02
N LEU A 189 9.59 6.81 -12.04
CA LEU A 189 9.24 5.39 -11.96
C LEU A 189 7.90 5.12 -12.66
N LEU A 190 7.64 3.85 -12.95
CA LEU A 190 6.38 3.36 -13.51
C LEU A 190 5.56 2.67 -12.41
N PRO A 191 4.66 3.37 -11.71
CA PRO A 191 3.79 2.75 -10.71
C PRO A 191 2.69 1.91 -11.35
N ILE A 192 2.39 0.77 -10.72
CA ILE A 192 1.21 -0.06 -11.01
C ILE A 192 0.50 -0.29 -9.67
N VAL A 193 -0.78 0.00 -9.59
CA VAL A 193 -1.59 -0.20 -8.38
C VAL A 193 -2.39 -1.50 -8.51
N ILE A 194 -2.29 -2.36 -7.51
CA ILE A 194 -3.11 -3.58 -7.45
C ILE A 194 -4.40 -3.27 -6.68
N GLY A 195 -5.49 -3.05 -7.40
CA GLY A 195 -6.71 -2.49 -6.85
C GLY A 195 -7.30 -3.32 -5.71
N ASP A 196 -7.49 -4.62 -5.89
CA ASP A 196 -8.04 -5.52 -4.88
C ASP A 196 -7.07 -5.82 -3.71
N ALA A 197 -5.81 -5.40 -3.83
CA ALA A 197 -4.83 -5.38 -2.74
C ALA A 197 -4.76 -4.02 -2.01
N THR A 198 -5.75 -3.16 -2.22
CA THR A 198 -5.89 -1.84 -1.58
C THR A 198 -7.28 -1.68 -0.96
N GLY A 199 -7.48 -0.61 -0.20
CA GLY A 199 -8.77 -0.22 0.32
C GLY A 199 -8.77 1.26 0.74
N ALA A 200 -9.85 1.98 0.47
CA ALA A 200 -9.99 3.36 0.92
C ALA A 200 -10.40 3.43 2.39
N GLN A 201 -10.21 4.58 2.99
CA GLN A 201 -10.70 4.83 4.35
C GLN A 201 -12.23 4.72 4.41
N ARG A 202 -12.90 5.13 3.34
CA ARG A 202 -14.34 5.05 3.17
C ARG A 202 -14.66 4.29 1.89
N ARG A 203 -15.45 3.23 2.02
CA ARG A 203 -15.85 2.36 0.91
C ARG A 203 -16.49 3.11 -0.27
N ASP A 204 -17.32 4.11 0.04
CA ASP A 204 -18.02 4.93 -0.97
C ASP A 204 -17.07 5.82 -1.80
N GLN A 205 -15.79 5.90 -1.42
CA GLN A 205 -14.78 6.69 -2.12
C GLN A 205 -13.84 5.87 -2.99
N GLU A 206 -13.88 4.55 -2.91
CA GLU A 206 -12.94 3.67 -3.64
C GLU A 206 -13.03 3.83 -5.16
N ALA A 207 -14.24 3.81 -5.71
CA ALA A 207 -14.44 3.96 -7.16
C ALA A 207 -13.86 5.28 -7.68
N ALA A 208 -14.08 6.38 -6.97
CA ALA A 208 -13.54 7.69 -7.34
C ALA A 208 -12.01 7.76 -7.23
N ALA A 209 -11.43 7.08 -6.23
CA ALA A 209 -9.99 6.99 -6.06
C ALA A 209 -9.34 6.14 -7.17
N PHE A 210 -9.92 4.99 -7.49
CA PHE A 210 -9.48 4.16 -8.61
C PHE A 210 -9.52 4.92 -9.93
N GLU A 211 -10.63 5.59 -10.21
CA GLU A 211 -10.79 6.39 -11.45
C GLU A 211 -9.71 7.48 -11.54
N ARG A 212 -9.47 8.20 -10.47
CA ARG A 212 -8.45 9.25 -10.42
C ARG A 212 -7.03 8.71 -10.61
N ILE A 213 -6.69 7.60 -9.92
CA ILE A 213 -5.37 6.97 -10.07
C ILE A 213 -5.20 6.46 -11.49
N ASN A 214 -6.19 5.73 -12.02
CA ASN A 214 -6.14 5.14 -13.35
C ASN A 214 -6.12 6.18 -14.47
N SER A 215 -6.76 7.34 -14.26
CA SER A 215 -6.76 8.40 -15.26
C SER A 215 -5.45 9.18 -15.35
N PHE A 216 -4.68 9.30 -14.24
CA PHE A 216 -3.59 10.28 -14.20
C PHE A 216 -2.24 9.74 -13.72
N PHE A 217 -2.21 8.70 -12.88
CA PHE A 217 -0.99 8.35 -12.16
C PHE A 217 -0.45 6.97 -12.46
N ALA A 218 -1.31 5.94 -12.49
CA ALA A 218 -0.89 4.56 -12.62
C ALA A 218 -2.01 3.70 -13.22
N PRO A 219 -1.70 2.69 -14.03
CA PRO A 219 -2.66 1.65 -14.31
C PRO A 219 -3.10 0.97 -13.01
N VAL A 220 -4.40 0.73 -12.87
CA VAL A 220 -4.99 -0.02 -11.76
C VAL A 220 -5.44 -1.36 -12.31
N ILE A 221 -4.87 -2.45 -11.79
CA ILE A 221 -5.17 -3.82 -12.23
C ILE A 221 -5.52 -4.69 -11.02
N SER A 222 -6.18 -5.83 -11.26
CA SER A 222 -6.45 -6.81 -10.20
C SER A 222 -5.22 -7.66 -9.89
N SER A 223 -5.19 -8.28 -8.71
CA SER A 223 -4.15 -9.24 -8.33
C SER A 223 -4.10 -10.44 -9.29
N ASN A 224 -5.26 -10.89 -9.83
CA ASN A 224 -5.30 -11.94 -10.84
C ASN A 224 -4.62 -11.50 -12.14
N ALA A 225 -4.96 -10.31 -12.64
CA ALA A 225 -4.32 -9.77 -13.85
C ALA A 225 -2.79 -9.60 -13.66
N PHE A 226 -2.37 -9.14 -12.48
CA PHE A 226 -0.94 -9.06 -12.15
C PHE A 226 -0.26 -10.43 -12.23
N VAL A 227 -0.83 -11.46 -11.59
CA VAL A 227 -0.28 -12.83 -11.62
C VAL A 227 -0.15 -13.32 -13.05
N ASP A 228 -1.20 -13.17 -13.87
CA ASP A 228 -1.17 -13.58 -15.28
C ASP A 228 -0.09 -12.86 -16.09
N LEU A 229 0.18 -11.57 -15.77
CA LEU A 229 1.20 -10.79 -16.46
C LEU A 229 2.63 -11.22 -16.10
N VAL A 230 2.90 -11.61 -14.85
CA VAL A 230 4.25 -11.93 -14.38
C VAL A 230 4.60 -13.41 -14.43
N THR A 231 3.60 -14.32 -14.54
CA THR A 231 3.83 -15.79 -14.53
C THR A 231 3.69 -16.47 -15.88
N ALA A 232 3.04 -15.83 -16.85
CA ALA A 232 2.93 -16.43 -18.18
C ALA A 232 4.29 -16.39 -18.90
N PRO A 233 4.63 -17.47 -19.64
CA PRO A 233 5.88 -17.62 -20.34
C PRO A 233 6.08 -16.59 -21.45
#